data_248a8c981bf98993ab887d922ece9f5e
#
_entry.id   248a8c981bf98993ab887d922ece9f5e
#
_cell.length_a   1.000
_cell.length_b   1.000
_cell.length_c   1.000
_cell.angle_alpha   90.00
_cell.angle_beta   90.00
_cell.angle_gamma   90.00
#
_symmetry.space_group_name_H-M   'P 1'
#
loop_
_entity.id
_entity.type
_entity.pdbx_description
1 polymer ?
#
loop_
_entity_poly.entity_id
_entity_poly.type
_entity_poly.pdbx_seq_one_letter_code
_entity_poly.pdbx_strand_id
1 'polypeptide(L)'
;MRMEITVIVPVKDRREYIGKTLDSIRKGGMEPTEIIIVDNESTDGTYQFCEQYIKDRPNITLLRETFPGAAAARNKGLKSCKTEWVYFFDSDDEFDYDFISTMNHLPTDDYDMIAVPIRQSVNGKEQVRTFIPSDDPRVQILAGVLNTPSMVFRTSFLKDIGAWNTACRIWDDWELGMRAILHQPKILWYTERAFHHIRIHADSITGESFSQSYKQLIRTLTAAVNNLQSSILQPLSHYHAQHLGCIFPHLDRLNYSLYLRTCILLGQMQNEKMTGKCKKYKMASKALTIFKNDNFAPNSTHRVAGNMLRIYTMLGGRGAWKLALAISQSEKKKH
;
A
#
# COMPACT_ATOMS: atom_id res chain seq x y z
N MET A 1 24.24 -2.21 -16.16
CA MET A 1 23.36 -1.47 -17.12
C MET A 1 22.61 -0.41 -16.34
N ARG A 2 22.23 0.74 -16.91
CA ARG A 2 21.46 1.75 -16.17
C ARG A 2 20.05 1.22 -15.97
N MET A 3 19.53 1.32 -14.73
CA MET A 3 18.13 0.95 -14.41
C MET A 3 17.15 1.89 -15.11
N GLU A 4 16.35 1.39 -16.04
CA GLU A 4 15.29 2.17 -16.66
C GLU A 4 14.07 2.19 -15.75
N ILE A 5 13.75 3.36 -15.18
CA ILE A 5 12.67 3.54 -14.23
C ILE A 5 11.77 4.70 -14.63
N THR A 6 10.46 4.46 -14.62
CA THR A 6 9.41 5.48 -14.73
C THR A 6 8.87 5.83 -13.35
N VAL A 7 8.83 7.11 -13.02
CA VAL A 7 8.12 7.63 -11.82
C VAL A 7 6.73 8.09 -12.22
N ILE A 8 5.69 7.47 -11.65
CA ILE A 8 4.29 7.84 -11.89
C ILE A 8 3.79 8.66 -10.71
N VAL A 9 3.29 9.87 -11.01
CA VAL A 9 2.77 10.83 -10.03
C VAL A 9 1.27 11.04 -10.26
N PRO A 10 0.38 10.35 -9.51
CA PRO A 10 -1.04 10.65 -9.53
C PRO A 10 -1.29 11.99 -8.85
N VAL A 11 -2.13 12.84 -9.43
CA VAL A 11 -2.42 14.15 -8.87
C VAL A 11 -3.90 14.49 -8.96
N LYS A 12 -4.43 15.09 -7.87
CA LYS A 12 -5.77 15.68 -7.84
C LYS A 12 -5.79 16.84 -6.86
N ASP A 13 -6.14 18.04 -7.35
CA ASP A 13 -6.27 19.25 -6.53
C ASP A 13 -5.04 19.48 -5.62
N ARG A 14 -3.84 19.58 -6.25
CA ARG A 14 -2.54 19.75 -5.58
C ARG A 14 -1.71 20.88 -6.20
N ARG A 15 -2.39 21.96 -6.65
CA ARG A 15 -1.72 23.09 -7.32
C ARG A 15 -0.56 23.68 -6.53
N GLU A 16 -0.67 23.72 -5.20
CA GLU A 16 0.34 24.30 -4.32
C GLU A 16 1.56 23.38 -4.07
N TYR A 17 1.40 22.07 -4.27
CA TYR A 17 2.38 21.05 -3.91
C TYR A 17 3.11 20.48 -5.11
N ILE A 18 2.39 20.19 -6.20
CA ILE A 18 2.88 19.40 -7.33
C ILE A 18 4.19 19.95 -7.92
N GLY A 19 4.35 21.27 -8.00
CA GLY A 19 5.60 21.88 -8.51
C GLY A 19 6.81 21.50 -7.68
N LYS A 20 6.69 21.56 -6.36
CA LYS A 20 7.76 21.17 -5.41
C LYS A 20 8.09 19.69 -5.51
N THR A 21 7.08 18.85 -5.64
CA THR A 21 7.25 17.40 -5.81
C THR A 21 8.00 17.11 -7.11
N LEU A 22 7.57 17.66 -8.25
CA LEU A 22 8.23 17.47 -9.54
C LEU A 22 9.67 17.99 -9.54
N ASP A 23 9.91 19.16 -8.93
CA ASP A 23 11.25 19.71 -8.79
C ASP A 23 12.14 18.82 -7.92
N SER A 24 11.61 18.22 -6.85
CA SER A 24 12.37 17.31 -5.98
C SER A 24 12.76 16.02 -6.71
N ILE A 25 11.90 15.45 -7.56
CA ILE A 25 12.21 14.28 -8.38
C ILE A 25 13.37 14.58 -9.36
N ARG A 26 13.44 15.82 -9.87
CA ARG A 26 14.43 16.24 -10.87
C ARG A 26 15.71 16.84 -10.28
N LYS A 27 15.71 17.16 -9.02
CA LYS A 27 16.82 17.86 -8.34
C LYS A 27 18.05 16.99 -8.14
N GLY A 28 17.93 15.68 -8.31
CA GLY A 28 19.02 14.71 -8.12
C GLY A 28 20.06 14.76 -9.23
N GLY A 29 21.24 14.20 -8.93
CA GLY A 29 22.30 14.01 -9.92
C GLY A 29 21.94 12.99 -11.04
N MET A 30 20.85 12.25 -10.87
CA MET A 30 20.30 11.32 -11.84
C MET A 30 18.78 11.40 -11.86
N GLU A 31 18.23 11.79 -13.02
CA GLU A 31 16.77 11.80 -13.21
C GLU A 31 16.25 10.40 -13.58
N PRO A 32 14.97 10.07 -13.29
CA PRO A 32 14.33 8.88 -13.82
C PRO A 32 14.31 8.92 -15.36
N THR A 33 14.13 7.75 -15.98
CA THR A 33 14.02 7.65 -17.45
C THR A 33 12.81 8.43 -17.95
N GLU A 34 11.69 8.34 -17.24
CA GLU A 34 10.45 9.04 -17.55
C GLU A 34 9.72 9.42 -16.26
N ILE A 35 9.01 10.56 -16.30
CA ILE A 35 8.02 10.95 -15.28
C ILE A 35 6.65 10.99 -15.96
N ILE A 36 5.67 10.28 -15.43
CA ILE A 36 4.29 10.31 -15.90
C ILE A 36 3.40 10.95 -14.84
N ILE A 37 2.93 12.17 -15.11
CA ILE A 37 1.94 12.85 -14.28
C ILE A 37 0.56 12.41 -14.74
N VAL A 38 -0.31 12.00 -13.82
CA VAL A 38 -1.68 11.61 -14.16
C VAL A 38 -2.66 12.43 -13.34
N ASP A 39 -3.27 13.42 -14.01
CA ASP A 39 -4.30 14.26 -13.41
C ASP A 39 -5.63 13.51 -13.33
N ASN A 40 -6.20 13.43 -12.13
CA ASN A 40 -7.48 12.76 -11.87
C ASN A 40 -8.61 13.79 -11.71
N GLU A 41 -8.86 14.58 -12.77
CA GLU A 41 -9.88 15.62 -12.83
C GLU A 41 -9.72 16.71 -11.75
N SER A 42 -8.55 17.35 -11.71
CA SER A 42 -8.30 18.50 -10.85
C SER A 42 -9.12 19.73 -11.29
N THR A 43 -9.58 20.51 -10.31
CA THR A 43 -10.40 21.71 -10.50
C THR A 43 -9.74 23.00 -10.02
N ASP A 44 -8.58 22.91 -9.36
CA ASP A 44 -7.84 24.01 -8.71
C ASP A 44 -6.74 24.64 -9.57
N GLY A 45 -6.68 24.28 -10.87
CA GLY A 45 -5.61 24.73 -11.77
C GLY A 45 -4.38 23.84 -11.79
N THR A 46 -4.39 22.69 -11.11
CA THR A 46 -3.30 21.71 -11.12
C THR A 46 -2.95 21.25 -12.53
N TYR A 47 -3.96 20.89 -13.35
CA TYR A 47 -3.74 20.40 -14.71
C TYR A 47 -3.02 21.43 -15.58
N GLN A 48 -3.51 22.69 -15.58
CA GLN A 48 -2.94 23.79 -16.37
C GLN A 48 -1.48 24.08 -15.94
N PHE A 49 -1.21 23.99 -14.66
CA PHE A 49 0.15 24.10 -14.17
C PHE A 49 1.04 22.97 -14.69
N CYS A 50 0.60 21.72 -14.63
CA CYS A 50 1.36 20.59 -15.15
C CYS A 50 1.59 20.69 -16.66
N GLU A 51 0.57 21.13 -17.42
CA GLU A 51 0.67 21.35 -18.86
C GLU A 51 1.74 22.40 -19.20
N GLN A 52 1.81 23.47 -18.42
CA GLN A 52 2.87 24.47 -18.55
C GLN A 52 4.23 23.93 -18.15
N TYR A 53 4.27 23.16 -17.04
CA TYR A 53 5.50 22.62 -16.48
C TYR A 53 6.23 21.66 -17.43
N ILE A 54 5.51 20.90 -18.26
CA ILE A 54 6.10 19.87 -19.13
C ILE A 54 6.62 20.43 -20.48
N LYS A 55 6.32 21.68 -20.88
CA LYS A 55 6.54 22.24 -22.24
C LYS A 55 7.97 21.99 -22.77
N ASP A 56 8.98 22.17 -21.92
CA ASP A 56 10.39 22.02 -22.33
C ASP A 56 11.05 20.78 -21.69
N ARG A 57 10.25 19.76 -21.39
CA ARG A 57 10.70 18.57 -20.65
C ARG A 57 10.21 17.30 -21.34
N PRO A 58 10.96 16.80 -22.34
CA PRO A 58 10.52 15.68 -23.19
C PRO A 58 10.42 14.35 -22.45
N ASN A 59 11.06 14.23 -21.28
CA ASN A 59 10.98 13.04 -20.42
C ASN A 59 9.81 13.08 -19.42
N ILE A 60 8.92 14.08 -19.53
CA ILE A 60 7.73 14.18 -18.66
C ILE A 60 6.47 14.14 -19.53
N THR A 61 5.59 13.21 -19.21
CA THR A 61 4.29 13.01 -19.86
C THR A 61 3.16 13.41 -18.92
N LEU A 62 2.16 14.16 -19.43
CA LEU A 62 0.93 14.47 -18.71
C LEU A 62 -0.24 13.70 -19.30
N LEU A 63 -0.95 12.95 -18.45
CA LEU A 63 -2.14 12.19 -18.81
C LEU A 63 -3.34 12.66 -17.98
N ARG A 64 -4.54 12.37 -18.46
CA ARG A 64 -5.79 12.50 -17.70
C ARG A 64 -6.44 11.16 -17.44
N GLU A 65 -6.99 11.00 -16.24
CA GLU A 65 -7.84 9.87 -15.86
C GLU A 65 -9.15 10.37 -15.28
N THR A 66 -10.25 9.97 -15.92
CA THR A 66 -11.60 10.38 -15.51
C THR A 66 -12.24 9.45 -14.48
N PHE A 67 -11.79 8.19 -14.42
CA PHE A 67 -12.26 7.31 -13.37
C PHE A 67 -11.66 7.77 -12.03
N PRO A 68 -12.48 8.09 -11.01
CA PRO A 68 -12.01 8.74 -9.81
C PRO A 68 -11.19 7.78 -8.92
N GLY A 69 -10.07 8.28 -8.36
CA GLY A 69 -9.25 7.62 -7.35
C GLY A 69 -7.78 7.44 -7.77
N ALA A 70 -6.89 7.45 -6.77
CA ALA A 70 -5.44 7.35 -6.97
C ALA A 70 -5.04 6.05 -7.68
N ALA A 71 -5.67 4.94 -7.34
CA ALA A 71 -5.44 3.63 -7.99
C ALA A 71 -5.73 3.68 -9.50
N ALA A 72 -6.79 4.37 -9.94
CA ALA A 72 -7.11 4.53 -11.35
C ALA A 72 -6.06 5.39 -12.07
N ALA A 73 -5.66 6.49 -11.45
CA ALA A 73 -4.61 7.35 -12.00
C ALA A 73 -3.27 6.61 -12.11
N ARG A 74 -2.88 5.87 -11.07
CA ARG A 74 -1.67 5.04 -11.11
C ARG A 74 -1.72 3.98 -12.22
N ASN A 75 -2.86 3.31 -12.42
CA ASN A 75 -3.07 2.34 -13.50
C ASN A 75 -3.01 2.98 -14.88
N LYS A 76 -3.52 4.20 -15.04
CA LYS A 76 -3.40 4.96 -16.29
C LYS A 76 -1.94 5.22 -16.65
N GLY A 77 -1.15 5.67 -15.68
CA GLY A 77 0.29 5.85 -15.85
C GLY A 77 1.00 4.53 -16.17
N LEU A 78 0.69 3.45 -15.44
CA LEU A 78 1.27 2.13 -15.66
C LEU A 78 1.01 1.56 -17.07
N LYS A 79 -0.17 1.83 -17.65
CA LYS A 79 -0.47 1.43 -19.03
C LYS A 79 0.45 2.11 -20.05
N SER A 80 0.87 3.35 -19.78
CA SER A 80 1.78 4.12 -20.64
C SER A 80 3.25 3.86 -20.36
N CYS A 81 3.58 3.29 -19.19
CA CYS A 81 4.95 2.98 -18.77
C CYS A 81 5.58 1.93 -19.70
N LYS A 82 6.77 2.25 -20.23
CA LYS A 82 7.56 1.39 -21.14
C LYS A 82 8.85 0.87 -20.54
N THR A 83 9.28 1.44 -19.41
CA THR A 83 10.52 1.07 -18.73
C THR A 83 10.38 -0.24 -17.99
N GLU A 84 11.52 -0.87 -17.71
CA GLU A 84 11.59 -2.14 -16.98
C GLU A 84 11.07 -2.00 -15.54
N TRP A 85 11.34 -0.85 -14.90
CA TRP A 85 10.93 -0.57 -13.53
C TRP A 85 9.95 0.57 -13.45
N VAL A 86 9.01 0.50 -12.50
CA VAL A 86 8.02 1.52 -12.21
C VAL A 86 7.99 1.84 -10.72
N TYR A 87 7.88 3.13 -10.44
CA TYR A 87 7.77 3.65 -9.09
C TYR A 87 6.61 4.64 -9.00
N PHE A 88 5.85 4.60 -7.89
CA PHE A 88 4.74 5.52 -7.67
C PHE A 88 5.09 6.48 -6.55
N PHE A 89 4.83 7.75 -6.77
CA PHE A 89 5.15 8.80 -5.82
C PHE A 89 4.00 9.81 -5.71
N ASP A 90 3.59 10.13 -4.47
CA ASP A 90 2.45 10.99 -4.25
C ASP A 90 2.80 12.47 -4.48
N SER A 91 1.81 13.26 -4.95
CA SER A 91 1.99 14.60 -5.49
C SER A 91 2.18 15.71 -4.46
N ASP A 92 2.22 15.38 -3.17
CA ASP A 92 2.38 16.28 -2.02
C ASP A 92 3.60 15.95 -1.15
N ASP A 93 4.39 14.95 -1.56
CA ASP A 93 5.59 14.50 -0.85
C ASP A 93 6.88 15.06 -1.47
N GLU A 94 8.01 14.88 -0.78
CA GLU A 94 9.33 15.32 -1.22
C GLU A 94 10.23 14.13 -1.53
N PHE A 95 10.70 14.07 -2.79
CA PHE A 95 11.54 13.01 -3.32
C PHE A 95 13.00 13.19 -2.86
N ASP A 96 13.65 12.11 -2.51
CA ASP A 96 15.04 12.13 -2.10
C ASP A 96 15.97 12.22 -3.33
N TYR A 97 16.85 13.21 -3.36
CA TYR A 97 17.64 13.59 -4.53
C TYR A 97 18.56 12.49 -5.09
N ASP A 98 18.96 11.53 -4.27
CA ASP A 98 19.87 10.45 -4.68
C ASP A 98 19.18 9.08 -4.79
N PHE A 99 17.84 9.04 -4.66
CA PHE A 99 17.07 7.80 -4.76
C PHE A 99 17.33 7.06 -6.08
N ILE A 100 17.20 7.75 -7.23
CA ILE A 100 17.40 7.13 -8.54
C ILE A 100 18.83 6.63 -8.71
N SER A 101 19.82 7.40 -8.26
CA SER A 101 21.22 6.96 -8.32
C SER A 101 21.49 5.74 -7.42
N THR A 102 20.89 5.69 -6.24
CA THR A 102 20.99 4.52 -5.37
C THR A 102 20.36 3.29 -6.02
N MET A 103 19.14 3.39 -6.57
CA MET A 103 18.49 2.27 -7.26
C MET A 103 19.34 1.73 -8.43
N ASN A 104 20.04 2.60 -9.15
CA ASN A 104 20.94 2.21 -10.25
C ASN A 104 22.16 1.36 -9.81
N HIS A 105 22.55 1.43 -8.54
CA HIS A 105 23.70 0.66 -8.02
C HIS A 105 23.29 -0.68 -7.41
N LEU A 106 21.99 -0.96 -7.32
CA LEU A 106 21.51 -2.22 -6.77
C LEU A 106 21.57 -3.36 -7.80
N PRO A 107 21.84 -4.60 -7.36
CA PRO A 107 21.82 -5.78 -8.21
C PRO A 107 20.38 -6.21 -8.48
N THR A 108 19.72 -5.62 -9.48
CA THR A 108 18.27 -5.77 -9.69
C THR A 108 17.85 -6.85 -10.67
N ASP A 109 18.80 -7.50 -11.37
CA ASP A 109 18.51 -8.40 -12.49
C ASP A 109 17.57 -9.58 -12.13
N ASP A 110 17.71 -10.12 -10.92
CA ASP A 110 16.95 -11.28 -10.45
C ASP A 110 15.75 -10.93 -9.58
N TYR A 111 15.40 -9.65 -9.41
CA TYR A 111 14.37 -9.22 -8.50
C TYR A 111 13.10 -8.73 -9.23
N ASP A 112 11.95 -8.99 -8.64
CA ASP A 112 10.65 -8.54 -9.12
C ASP A 112 10.21 -7.23 -8.44
N MET A 113 10.79 -6.97 -7.26
CA MET A 113 10.42 -5.82 -6.43
C MET A 113 11.61 -5.39 -5.56
N ILE A 114 11.71 -4.08 -5.31
CA ILE A 114 12.60 -3.51 -4.30
C ILE A 114 11.75 -2.85 -3.24
N ALA A 115 12.02 -3.15 -1.97
CA ALA A 115 11.38 -2.52 -0.83
C ALA A 115 12.36 -1.58 -0.12
N VAL A 116 11.93 -0.33 0.12
CA VAL A 116 12.76 0.71 0.74
C VAL A 116 12.09 1.32 1.97
N PRO A 117 12.82 1.63 3.04
CA PRO A 117 12.29 2.39 4.17
C PRO A 117 12.03 3.84 3.79
N ILE A 118 11.09 4.48 4.47
CA ILE A 118 10.72 5.89 4.22
C ILE A 118 10.79 6.71 5.49
N ARG A 119 10.99 8.03 5.34
CA ARG A 119 10.81 9.01 6.40
C ARG A 119 9.40 9.59 6.30
N GLN A 120 8.75 9.78 7.43
CA GLN A 120 7.45 10.43 7.50
C GLN A 120 7.46 11.51 8.59
N SER A 121 6.79 12.63 8.33
CA SER A 121 6.57 13.67 9.33
C SER A 121 5.18 13.52 9.94
N VAL A 122 5.11 13.27 11.23
CA VAL A 122 3.85 13.16 12.00
C VAL A 122 3.84 14.23 13.06
N ASN A 123 2.90 15.18 12.97
CA ASN A 123 2.80 16.33 13.89
C ASN A 123 4.12 17.11 14.00
N GLY A 124 4.81 17.32 12.88
CA GLY A 124 6.08 18.05 12.81
C GLY A 124 7.30 17.29 13.35
N LYS A 125 7.14 16.01 13.74
CA LYS A 125 8.25 15.14 14.16
C LYS A 125 8.57 14.15 13.06
N GLU A 126 9.83 14.14 12.67
CA GLU A 126 10.31 13.16 11.71
C GLU A 126 10.40 11.76 12.35
N GLN A 127 9.94 10.77 11.64
CA GLN A 127 10.00 9.36 12.04
C GLN A 127 10.43 8.53 10.84
N VAL A 128 11.35 7.61 11.05
CA VAL A 128 11.71 6.61 10.06
C VAL A 128 10.72 5.44 10.17
N ARG A 129 10.01 5.18 9.08
CA ARG A 129 9.19 3.99 8.96
C ARG A 129 10.05 2.87 8.38
N THR A 130 10.65 2.10 9.27
CA THR A 130 11.38 0.88 8.92
C THR A 130 10.41 -0.29 8.83
N PHE A 131 10.84 -1.32 8.13
CA PHE A 131 10.17 -2.62 8.10
C PHE A 131 11.15 -3.73 8.55
N ILE A 132 10.59 -4.83 9.00
CA ILE A 132 11.34 -6.07 9.16
C ILE A 132 11.21 -6.80 7.82
N PRO A 133 12.31 -7.06 7.09
CA PRO A 133 12.26 -7.84 5.85
C PRO A 133 11.54 -9.15 6.08
N SER A 134 10.48 -9.41 5.33
CA SER A 134 9.68 -10.61 5.51
C SER A 134 8.82 -10.91 4.28
N ASP A 135 8.97 -12.11 3.77
CA ASP A 135 8.12 -12.67 2.71
C ASP A 135 6.85 -13.33 3.27
N ASP A 136 6.61 -13.22 4.58
CA ASP A 136 5.40 -13.71 5.23
C ASP A 136 4.24 -12.72 5.02
N PRO A 137 3.20 -13.09 4.24
CA PRO A 137 2.07 -12.20 3.98
C PRO A 137 1.34 -11.74 5.25
N ARG A 138 1.44 -12.50 6.36
CA ARG A 138 0.83 -12.10 7.65
C ARG A 138 1.46 -10.84 8.20
N VAL A 139 2.76 -10.61 7.96
CA VAL A 139 3.45 -9.38 8.36
C VAL A 139 2.84 -8.19 7.62
N GLN A 140 2.63 -8.29 6.31
CA GLN A 140 1.97 -7.23 5.54
C GLN A 140 0.51 -7.03 5.97
N ILE A 141 -0.25 -8.12 6.17
CA ILE A 141 -1.65 -8.05 6.61
C ILE A 141 -1.76 -7.30 7.95
N LEU A 142 -0.93 -7.64 8.92
CA LEU A 142 -1.06 -7.13 10.29
C LEU A 142 -0.35 -5.79 10.50
N ALA A 143 0.83 -5.59 9.93
CA ALA A 143 1.67 -4.42 10.14
C ALA A 143 1.55 -3.36 9.03
N GLY A 144 1.22 -3.76 7.79
CA GLY A 144 1.17 -2.85 6.64
C GLY A 144 2.54 -2.22 6.38
N VAL A 145 3.58 -3.05 6.23
CA VAL A 145 4.97 -2.60 6.09
C VAL A 145 5.25 -1.98 4.73
N LEU A 146 4.61 -2.50 3.68
CA LEU A 146 4.70 -2.00 2.32
C LEU A 146 3.60 -0.96 2.08
N ASN A 147 4.02 0.24 1.70
CA ASN A 147 3.15 1.36 1.32
C ASN A 147 3.63 1.94 -0.02
N THR A 148 2.85 2.84 -0.62
CA THR A 148 3.13 3.40 -1.95
C THR A 148 4.60 3.78 -2.14
N PRO A 149 5.20 4.67 -1.32
CA PRO A 149 6.58 5.12 -1.55
C PRO A 149 7.65 4.15 -1.08
N SER A 150 7.27 2.98 -0.55
CA SER A 150 8.24 1.95 -0.18
C SER A 150 8.39 0.84 -1.22
N MET A 151 7.64 0.87 -2.33
CA MET A 151 7.58 -0.21 -3.31
C MET A 151 8.05 0.24 -4.69
N VAL A 152 9.15 -0.30 -5.18
CA VAL A 152 9.59 -0.21 -6.58
C VAL A 152 9.32 -1.55 -7.24
N PHE A 153 8.63 -1.58 -8.37
CA PHE A 153 8.21 -2.81 -9.02
C PHE A 153 8.89 -3.01 -10.37
N ARG A 154 9.23 -4.25 -10.69
CA ARG A 154 9.39 -4.64 -12.09
C ARG A 154 8.04 -4.47 -12.77
N THR A 155 8.00 -3.74 -13.87
CA THR A 155 6.75 -3.34 -14.55
C THR A 155 5.91 -4.54 -14.99
N SER A 156 6.58 -5.60 -15.49
CA SER A 156 5.91 -6.85 -15.88
C SER A 156 5.26 -7.53 -14.68
N PHE A 157 5.99 -7.70 -13.58
CA PHE A 157 5.46 -8.31 -12.36
C PHE A 157 4.21 -7.56 -11.84
N LEU A 158 4.27 -6.23 -11.76
CA LEU A 158 3.12 -5.45 -11.30
C LEU A 158 1.89 -5.63 -12.22
N LYS A 159 2.10 -5.68 -13.54
CA LYS A 159 1.02 -5.95 -14.50
C LYS A 159 0.45 -7.36 -14.33
N ASP A 160 1.31 -8.36 -14.15
CA ASP A 160 0.91 -9.77 -13.99
C ASP A 160 0.07 -10.00 -12.73
N ILE A 161 0.39 -9.33 -11.63
CA ILE A 161 -0.41 -9.42 -10.39
C ILE A 161 -1.70 -8.59 -10.43
N GLY A 162 -2.03 -7.91 -11.54
CA GLY A 162 -3.28 -7.17 -11.74
C GLY A 162 -3.24 -5.70 -11.35
N ALA A 163 -2.04 -5.10 -11.19
CA ALA A 163 -1.84 -3.67 -10.94
C ALA A 163 -2.58 -3.15 -9.68
N TRP A 164 -2.98 -1.88 -9.64
CA TRP A 164 -3.71 -1.29 -8.50
C TRP A 164 -5.20 -1.66 -8.53
N ASN A 165 -5.75 -2.06 -7.39
CA ASN A 165 -7.17 -2.38 -7.28
C ASN A 165 -8.01 -1.11 -7.12
N THR A 166 -8.73 -0.72 -8.18
CA THR A 166 -9.57 0.49 -8.20
C THR A 166 -10.79 0.43 -7.27
N ALA A 167 -11.14 -0.73 -6.75
CA ALA A 167 -12.18 -0.86 -5.72
C ALA A 167 -11.70 -0.37 -4.36
N CYS A 168 -10.37 -0.34 -4.13
CA CYS A 168 -9.76 0.14 -2.90
C CYS A 168 -9.48 1.64 -3.02
N ARG A 169 -10.24 2.47 -2.28
CA ARG A 169 -10.08 3.93 -2.24
C ARG A 169 -9.11 4.40 -1.17
N ILE A 170 -8.90 3.58 -0.17
CA ILE A 170 -7.95 3.76 0.94
C ILE A 170 -7.31 2.42 1.23
N TRP A 171 -6.09 2.41 1.74
CA TRP A 171 -5.30 1.21 1.95
C TRP A 171 -5.09 0.39 0.66
N ASP A 172 -5.13 1.04 -0.48
CA ASP A 172 -4.87 0.45 -1.78
C ASP A 172 -3.43 -0.07 -1.89
N ASP A 173 -2.49 0.62 -1.26
CA ASP A 173 -1.10 0.20 -1.10
C ASP A 173 -0.95 -1.02 -0.17
N TRP A 174 -1.71 -1.07 0.94
CA TRP A 174 -1.75 -2.22 1.83
C TRP A 174 -2.28 -3.47 1.11
N GLU A 175 -3.34 -3.32 0.31
CA GLU A 175 -3.91 -4.40 -0.50
C GLU A 175 -2.92 -4.86 -1.57
N LEU A 176 -2.30 -3.92 -2.29
CA LEU A 176 -1.30 -4.22 -3.32
C LEU A 176 -0.08 -4.95 -2.72
N GLY A 177 0.45 -4.45 -1.61
CA GLY A 177 1.59 -5.07 -0.92
C GLY A 177 1.29 -6.50 -0.45
N MET A 178 0.08 -6.73 0.08
CA MET A 178 -0.38 -8.08 0.44
C MET A 178 -0.44 -8.99 -0.78
N ARG A 179 -1.08 -8.53 -1.86
CA ARG A 179 -1.22 -9.30 -3.10
C ARG A 179 0.14 -9.55 -3.75
N ALA A 180 1.05 -8.58 -3.73
CA ALA A 180 2.41 -8.78 -4.23
C ALA A 180 3.12 -9.91 -3.48
N ILE A 181 3.14 -9.90 -2.13
CA ILE A 181 3.80 -10.96 -1.35
C ILE A 181 3.15 -12.33 -1.57
N LEU A 182 1.83 -12.39 -1.74
CA LEU A 182 1.13 -13.64 -2.04
C LEU A 182 1.59 -14.28 -3.38
N HIS A 183 2.07 -13.48 -4.32
CA HIS A 183 2.64 -13.97 -5.58
C HIS A 183 4.12 -14.36 -5.47
N GLN A 184 4.68 -14.37 -4.24
CA GLN A 184 6.03 -14.83 -3.92
C GLN A 184 7.12 -14.20 -4.80
N PRO A 185 7.17 -12.85 -4.91
CA PRO A 185 8.20 -12.17 -5.68
C PRO A 185 9.58 -12.36 -5.05
N LYS A 186 10.61 -12.26 -5.86
CA LYS A 186 11.95 -12.03 -5.34
C LYS A 186 12.07 -10.56 -4.92
N ILE A 187 12.11 -10.30 -3.61
CA ILE A 187 12.17 -8.95 -3.06
C ILE A 187 13.59 -8.60 -2.63
N LEU A 188 14.14 -7.52 -3.17
CA LEU A 188 15.34 -6.89 -2.64
C LEU A 188 14.92 -5.96 -1.48
N TRP A 189 15.16 -6.37 -0.25
CA TRP A 189 14.89 -5.58 0.94
C TRP A 189 16.06 -4.64 1.22
N TYR A 190 15.96 -3.39 0.76
CA TYR A 190 16.96 -2.36 1.05
C TYR A 190 16.73 -1.81 2.46
N THR A 191 17.75 -1.85 3.33
CA THR A 191 17.60 -1.47 4.75
C THR A 191 18.66 -0.47 5.22
N GLU A 192 19.56 -0.03 4.32
CA GLU A 192 20.70 0.81 4.73
C GLU A 192 20.28 2.21 5.20
N ARG A 193 19.29 2.80 4.53
CA ARG A 193 18.73 4.09 4.91
C ARG A 193 17.29 4.27 4.42
N ALA A 194 16.58 5.23 5.00
CA ALA A 194 15.25 5.63 4.56
C ALA A 194 15.32 6.73 3.50
N PHE A 195 14.39 6.70 2.56
CA PHE A 195 14.23 7.68 1.50
C PHE A 195 12.97 8.52 1.70
N HIS A 196 12.90 9.64 0.96
CA HIS A 196 11.77 10.55 0.82
C HIS A 196 11.31 11.19 2.13
N HIS A 197 10.50 12.24 2.01
CA HIS A 197 9.83 12.88 3.13
C HIS A 197 8.32 12.87 2.87
N ILE A 198 7.64 11.94 3.53
CA ILE A 198 6.20 11.79 3.44
C ILE A 198 5.53 12.72 4.43
N ARG A 199 4.69 13.63 3.94
CA ARG A 199 4.01 14.63 4.73
C ARG A 199 2.62 14.17 5.12
N ILE A 200 2.38 13.96 6.42
CA ILE A 200 1.03 13.68 6.91
C ILE A 200 0.41 15.00 7.37
N HIS A 201 -0.58 15.48 6.63
CA HIS A 201 -1.33 16.71 6.90
C HIS A 201 -2.84 16.40 7.00
N ALA A 202 -3.63 17.41 7.43
CA ALA A 202 -5.06 17.20 7.69
C ALA A 202 -5.85 16.73 6.47
N ASP A 203 -5.43 17.14 5.25
CA ASP A 203 -6.08 16.80 3.99
C ASP A 203 -5.53 15.51 3.37
N SER A 204 -4.58 14.82 4.02
CA SER A 204 -4.10 13.53 3.55
C SER A 204 -5.09 12.42 3.91
N ILE A 205 -5.27 11.46 3.01
CA ILE A 205 -6.15 10.29 3.21
C ILE A 205 -5.79 9.55 4.50
N THR A 206 -4.51 9.51 4.85
CA THR A 206 -4.00 8.92 6.10
C THR A 206 -4.33 9.76 7.34
N GLY A 207 -4.67 11.04 7.17
CA GLY A 207 -5.09 11.94 8.25
C GLY A 207 -6.56 11.77 8.67
N GLU A 208 -7.39 11.13 7.83
CA GLU A 208 -8.79 10.88 8.14
C GLU A 208 -8.96 9.84 9.26
N SER A 209 -10.01 10.01 10.07
CA SER A 209 -10.35 9.01 11.08
C SER A 209 -10.83 7.70 10.46
N PHE A 210 -10.49 6.57 11.06
CA PHE A 210 -10.96 5.24 10.61
C PHE A 210 -12.50 5.17 10.56
N SER A 211 -13.17 5.88 11.47
CA SER A 211 -14.64 5.91 11.54
C SER A 211 -15.27 6.67 10.38
N GLN A 212 -14.61 7.73 9.87
CA GLN A 212 -15.07 8.48 8.69
C GLN A 212 -14.90 7.65 7.41
N SER A 213 -13.80 6.95 7.30
CA SER A 213 -13.44 6.12 6.13
C SER A 213 -13.98 4.68 6.19
N TYR A 214 -14.86 4.38 7.16
CA TYR A 214 -15.37 3.02 7.43
C TYR A 214 -15.82 2.24 6.19
N LYS A 215 -16.64 2.87 5.32
CA LYS A 215 -17.18 2.18 4.13
C LYS A 215 -16.07 1.77 3.15
N GLN A 216 -15.08 2.64 2.98
CA GLN A 216 -13.92 2.39 2.13
C GLN A 216 -13.05 1.27 2.72
N LEU A 217 -12.78 1.32 4.03
CA LEU A 217 -12.02 0.29 4.74
C LEU A 217 -12.67 -1.10 4.60
N ILE A 218 -13.99 -1.20 4.75
CA ILE A 218 -14.70 -2.47 4.56
C ILE A 218 -14.58 -2.96 3.11
N ARG A 219 -14.66 -2.08 2.12
CA ARG A 219 -14.45 -2.45 0.71
C ARG A 219 -13.06 -3.01 0.48
N THR A 220 -12.02 -2.35 1.01
CA THR A 220 -10.64 -2.82 0.90
C THR A 220 -10.44 -4.18 1.60
N LEU A 221 -10.97 -4.36 2.80
CA LEU A 221 -10.92 -5.65 3.50
C LEU A 221 -11.67 -6.74 2.73
N THR A 222 -12.82 -6.44 2.15
CA THR A 222 -13.56 -7.38 1.31
C THR A 222 -12.76 -7.75 0.06
N ALA A 223 -12.14 -6.78 -0.60
CA ALA A 223 -11.27 -7.03 -1.74
C ALA A 223 -10.08 -7.91 -1.36
N ALA A 224 -9.46 -7.67 -0.20
CA ALA A 224 -8.37 -8.48 0.31
C ALA A 224 -8.78 -9.94 0.55
N VAL A 225 -9.96 -10.17 1.17
CA VAL A 225 -10.51 -11.53 1.35
C VAL A 225 -10.77 -12.20 0.01
N ASN A 226 -11.40 -11.50 -0.93
CA ASN A 226 -11.69 -12.03 -2.27
C ASN A 226 -10.39 -12.37 -3.03
N ASN A 227 -9.36 -11.54 -2.93
CA ASN A 227 -8.07 -11.79 -3.56
C ASN A 227 -7.36 -13.01 -2.97
N LEU A 228 -7.43 -13.22 -1.65
CA LEU A 228 -6.93 -14.46 -1.06
C LEU A 228 -7.62 -15.70 -1.62
N GLN A 229 -8.93 -15.61 -1.85
CA GLN A 229 -9.71 -16.73 -2.41
C GLN A 229 -9.44 -16.94 -3.91
N SER A 230 -9.35 -15.85 -4.70
CA SER A 230 -9.10 -15.94 -6.15
C SER A 230 -7.67 -16.33 -6.48
N SER A 231 -6.68 -15.95 -5.69
CA SER A 231 -5.29 -16.42 -5.83
C SER A 231 -5.17 -17.94 -5.70
N ILE A 232 -6.16 -18.59 -5.10
CA ILE A 232 -6.26 -20.04 -4.98
C ILE A 232 -6.87 -20.66 -6.24
N LEU A 233 -7.77 -19.94 -6.92
CA LEU A 233 -8.61 -20.50 -8.00
C LEU A 233 -8.06 -20.23 -9.40
N GLN A 234 -7.10 -19.32 -9.57
CA GLN A 234 -6.52 -19.01 -10.88
C GLN A 234 -4.99 -19.07 -10.84
N PRO A 235 -4.36 -20.06 -11.48
CA PRO A 235 -2.91 -20.03 -11.69
C PRO A 235 -2.60 -18.88 -12.67
N LEU A 236 -2.09 -17.78 -12.14
CA LEU A 236 -1.59 -16.66 -12.91
C LEU A 236 -0.23 -17.03 -13.47
N SER A 237 -0.15 -17.33 -14.76
CA SER A 237 1.03 -17.69 -15.56
C SER A 237 1.75 -19.02 -15.20
N HIS A 238 2.55 -19.52 -16.15
CA HIS A 238 3.33 -20.77 -16.05
C HIS A 238 4.33 -20.80 -14.87
N TYR A 239 4.81 -19.64 -14.43
CA TYR A 239 5.76 -19.49 -13.33
C TYR A 239 5.11 -19.81 -11.96
N HIS A 240 3.84 -19.49 -11.78
CA HIS A 240 3.11 -19.62 -10.50
C HIS A 240 2.49 -21.01 -10.28
N ALA A 241 2.26 -21.78 -11.34
CA ALA A 241 1.68 -23.12 -11.20
C ALA A 241 2.54 -24.09 -10.38
N GLN A 242 3.86 -23.89 -10.37
CA GLN A 242 4.80 -24.71 -9.59
C GLN A 242 4.83 -24.37 -8.08
N HIS A 243 4.35 -23.19 -7.67
CA HIS A 243 4.43 -22.69 -6.29
C HIS A 243 3.09 -22.64 -5.56
N LEU A 244 1.97 -22.85 -6.25
CA LEU A 244 0.61 -22.86 -5.66
C LEU A 244 0.46 -23.86 -4.50
N GLY A 245 1.14 -25.00 -4.55
CA GLY A 245 1.12 -26.00 -3.48
C GLY A 245 1.59 -25.48 -2.12
N CYS A 246 2.36 -24.38 -2.07
CA CYS A 246 2.88 -23.81 -0.84
C CYS A 246 1.90 -22.83 -0.14
N ILE A 247 0.93 -22.25 -0.88
CA ILE A 247 -0.02 -21.25 -0.34
C ILE A 247 -1.22 -21.94 0.33
N PHE A 248 -1.70 -23.05 -0.21
CA PHE A 248 -2.89 -23.78 0.26
C PHE A 248 -2.85 -24.20 1.74
N PRO A 249 -1.74 -24.71 2.31
CA PRO A 249 -1.71 -25.11 3.72
C PRO A 249 -1.88 -23.95 4.70
N HIS A 250 -1.79 -22.70 4.23
CA HIS A 250 -1.74 -21.51 5.08
C HIS A 250 -2.95 -20.56 4.93
N LEU A 251 -3.92 -20.89 4.08
CA LEU A 251 -5.07 -20.03 3.82
C LEU A 251 -5.84 -19.69 5.10
N ASP A 252 -6.09 -20.67 5.95
CA ASP A 252 -6.78 -20.44 7.21
C ASP A 252 -6.03 -19.45 8.10
N ARG A 253 -4.69 -19.51 8.10
CA ARG A 253 -3.84 -18.56 8.84
C ARG A 253 -3.87 -17.17 8.26
N LEU A 254 -3.94 -17.03 6.94
CA LEU A 254 -4.06 -15.73 6.27
C LEU A 254 -5.45 -15.12 6.55
N ASN A 255 -6.50 -15.89 6.43
CA ASN A 255 -7.85 -15.49 6.79
C ASN A 255 -7.94 -15.11 8.28
N TYR A 256 -7.29 -15.87 9.15
CA TYR A 256 -7.21 -15.54 10.56
C TYR A 256 -6.47 -14.22 10.80
N SER A 257 -5.37 -13.97 10.11
CA SER A 257 -4.65 -12.70 10.19
C SER A 257 -5.50 -11.52 9.72
N LEU A 258 -6.27 -11.66 8.64
CA LEU A 258 -7.24 -10.66 8.19
C LEU A 258 -8.35 -10.42 9.23
N TYR A 259 -8.87 -11.48 9.85
CA TYR A 259 -9.82 -11.38 10.94
C TYR A 259 -9.24 -10.58 12.11
N LEU A 260 -8.01 -10.90 12.56
CA LEU A 260 -7.34 -10.17 13.64
C LEU A 260 -7.09 -8.70 13.25
N ARG A 261 -6.68 -8.41 12.01
CA ARG A 261 -6.53 -7.04 11.51
C ARG A 261 -7.84 -6.27 11.57
N THR A 262 -8.95 -6.93 11.20
CA THR A 262 -10.29 -6.33 11.30
C THR A 262 -10.67 -6.04 12.75
N CYS A 263 -10.38 -6.94 13.67
CA CYS A 263 -10.63 -6.71 15.11
C CYS A 263 -9.83 -5.52 15.66
N ILE A 264 -8.55 -5.37 15.25
CA ILE A 264 -7.72 -4.21 15.60
C ILE A 264 -8.36 -2.91 15.08
N LEU A 265 -8.77 -2.88 13.81
CA LEU A 265 -9.43 -1.72 13.21
C LEU A 265 -10.70 -1.33 13.97
N LEU A 266 -11.51 -2.31 14.32
CA LEU A 266 -12.73 -2.07 15.10
C LEU A 266 -12.45 -1.47 16.48
N GLY A 267 -11.37 -1.91 17.13
CA GLY A 267 -10.91 -1.33 18.39
C GLY A 267 -10.44 0.12 18.22
N GLN A 268 -9.70 0.42 17.16
CA GLN A 268 -9.27 1.79 16.82
C GLN A 268 -10.46 2.72 16.61
N MET A 269 -11.47 2.30 15.85
CA MET A 269 -12.69 3.07 15.61
C MET A 269 -13.49 3.32 16.91
N GLN A 270 -13.53 2.34 17.82
CA GLN A 270 -14.16 2.51 19.13
C GLN A 270 -13.37 3.50 20.00
N ASN A 271 -12.04 3.46 19.96
CA ASN A 271 -11.19 4.42 20.64
C ASN A 271 -11.46 5.85 20.14
N GLU A 272 -11.55 6.06 18.83
CA GLU A 272 -11.88 7.37 18.24
C GLU A 272 -13.21 7.92 18.76
N LYS A 273 -14.24 7.05 18.93
CA LYS A 273 -15.52 7.44 19.54
C LYS A 273 -15.35 7.84 21.00
N MET A 274 -14.65 7.03 21.80
CA MET A 274 -14.41 7.28 23.22
C MET A 274 -13.61 8.56 23.47
N THR A 275 -12.65 8.86 22.61
CA THR A 275 -11.81 10.07 22.69
C THR A 275 -12.43 11.30 22.03
N GLY A 276 -13.68 11.22 21.56
CA GLY A 276 -14.38 12.34 20.95
C GLY A 276 -13.91 12.73 19.54
N LYS A 277 -12.97 11.99 18.95
CA LYS A 277 -12.46 12.22 17.57
C LYS A 277 -13.50 11.95 16.50
N CYS A 278 -14.54 11.15 16.80
CA CYS A 278 -15.64 10.86 15.89
C CYS A 278 -16.99 10.86 16.61
N LYS A 279 -17.92 11.71 16.14
CA LYS A 279 -19.27 11.82 16.72
C LYS A 279 -20.26 10.76 16.20
N LYS A 280 -20.02 10.21 15.00
CA LYS A 280 -20.93 9.26 14.33
C LYS A 280 -20.30 7.88 14.20
N TYR A 281 -20.43 7.07 15.22
CA TYR A 281 -20.09 5.65 15.17
C TYR A 281 -21.32 4.84 14.72
N LYS A 282 -21.38 4.44 13.45
CA LYS A 282 -22.30 3.39 13.00
C LYS A 282 -21.58 2.07 13.08
N MET A 283 -22.15 1.18 13.86
CA MET A 283 -21.60 -0.10 14.28
C MET A 283 -20.90 -0.90 13.17
N ALA A 284 -19.68 -1.20 13.45
CA ALA A 284 -18.78 -2.06 12.71
C ALA A 284 -19.10 -3.57 12.82
N SER A 285 -20.23 -3.97 13.41
CA SER A 285 -20.64 -5.38 13.50
C SER A 285 -20.76 -6.06 12.13
N LYS A 286 -21.04 -5.27 11.07
CA LYS A 286 -21.04 -5.76 9.67
C LYS A 286 -19.63 -6.06 9.14
N ALA A 287 -18.58 -5.48 9.69
CA ALA A 287 -17.22 -5.75 9.22
C ALA A 287 -16.81 -7.21 9.41
N LEU A 288 -17.27 -7.83 10.47
CA LEU A 288 -16.97 -9.24 10.74
C LEU A 288 -17.88 -10.20 9.94
N THR A 289 -18.93 -9.70 9.27
CA THR A 289 -19.80 -10.55 8.44
C THR A 289 -19.11 -10.98 7.14
N ILE A 290 -18.06 -10.28 6.68
CA ILE A 290 -17.26 -10.71 5.53
C ILE A 290 -16.62 -12.09 5.76
N PHE A 291 -16.42 -12.50 7.01
CA PHE A 291 -15.88 -13.81 7.38
C PHE A 291 -16.96 -14.87 7.64
N LYS A 292 -18.27 -14.57 7.47
CA LYS A 292 -19.35 -15.53 7.77
C LYS A 292 -19.71 -16.42 6.59
N ASN A 293 -19.47 -15.98 5.37
CA ASN A 293 -19.98 -16.62 4.16
C ASN A 293 -18.96 -17.51 3.45
N ASP A 294 -17.72 -17.55 3.92
CA ASP A 294 -16.63 -18.20 3.24
C ASP A 294 -16.00 -19.28 4.11
N ASN A 295 -15.16 -20.11 3.54
CA ASN A 295 -14.52 -21.29 4.14
C ASN A 295 -13.75 -21.05 5.46
N PHE A 296 -13.75 -19.83 5.99
CA PHE A 296 -13.17 -19.48 7.28
C PHE A 296 -14.25 -18.97 8.26
N ALA A 297 -14.69 -19.84 9.15
CA ALA A 297 -15.52 -19.47 10.31
C ALA A 297 -14.62 -19.39 11.55
N PRO A 298 -14.42 -18.18 12.14
CA PRO A 298 -13.64 -18.06 13.39
C PRO A 298 -14.20 -18.97 14.47
N ASN A 299 -13.39 -19.89 14.98
CA ASN A 299 -13.77 -20.73 16.12
C ASN A 299 -13.80 -19.93 17.44
N SER A 300 -14.14 -20.59 18.56
CA SER A 300 -14.24 -19.92 19.87
C SER A 300 -12.90 -19.27 20.29
N THR A 301 -11.78 -19.94 20.08
CA THR A 301 -10.43 -19.43 20.41
C THR A 301 -10.11 -18.19 19.57
N HIS A 302 -10.37 -18.22 18.26
CA HIS A 302 -10.17 -17.09 17.35
C HIS A 302 -10.99 -15.86 17.79
N ARG A 303 -12.26 -16.09 18.21
CA ARG A 303 -13.13 -15.01 18.68
C ARG A 303 -12.67 -14.39 19.99
N VAL A 304 -12.16 -15.21 20.92
CA VAL A 304 -11.57 -14.71 22.17
C VAL A 304 -10.35 -13.84 21.89
N ALA A 305 -9.40 -14.32 21.09
CA ALA A 305 -8.22 -13.55 20.70
C ALA A 305 -8.57 -12.24 19.98
N GLY A 306 -9.50 -12.30 19.04
CA GLY A 306 -9.98 -11.10 18.32
C GLY A 306 -10.64 -10.08 19.25
N ASN A 307 -11.45 -10.52 20.21
CA ASN A 307 -12.07 -9.64 21.20
C ASN A 307 -11.04 -9.02 22.16
N MET A 308 -10.03 -9.77 22.58
CA MET A 308 -8.92 -9.24 23.39
C MET A 308 -8.16 -8.14 22.64
N LEU A 309 -7.81 -8.36 21.38
CA LEU A 309 -7.15 -7.35 20.54
C LEU A 309 -8.01 -6.12 20.32
N ARG A 310 -9.31 -6.30 20.12
CA ARG A 310 -10.27 -5.21 19.98
C ARG A 310 -10.36 -4.36 21.25
N ILE A 311 -10.44 -4.99 22.42
CA ILE A 311 -10.46 -4.29 23.72
C ILE A 311 -9.13 -3.56 23.94
N TYR A 312 -8.00 -4.22 23.69
CA TYR A 312 -6.68 -3.65 23.83
C TYR A 312 -6.53 -2.37 22.99
N THR A 313 -6.93 -2.41 21.71
CA THR A 313 -6.86 -1.24 20.82
C THR A 313 -7.90 -0.17 21.16
N MET A 314 -9.08 -0.56 21.64
CA MET A 314 -10.10 0.37 22.14
C MET A 314 -9.60 1.20 23.32
N LEU A 315 -8.78 0.61 24.18
CA LEU A 315 -8.17 1.28 25.33
C LEU A 315 -6.88 2.07 24.95
N GLY A 316 -6.57 2.21 23.66
CA GLY A 316 -5.41 2.96 23.19
C GLY A 316 -4.11 2.16 23.15
N GLY A 317 -4.17 0.84 23.24
CA GLY A 317 -3.01 -0.05 23.18
C GLY A 317 -2.24 0.08 21.87
N ARG A 318 -0.92 0.30 21.96
CA ARG A 318 -0.01 0.44 20.82
C ARG A 318 0.64 -0.91 20.49
N GLY A 319 0.97 -1.11 19.20
CA GLY A 319 1.65 -2.33 18.76
C GLY A 319 0.76 -3.57 18.75
N ALA A 320 -0.56 -3.44 18.69
CA ALA A 320 -1.52 -4.53 18.62
C ALA A 320 -1.21 -5.55 17.49
N TRP A 321 -0.61 -5.08 16.40
CA TRP A 321 -0.19 -5.95 15.30
C TRP A 321 0.90 -6.95 15.70
N LYS A 322 1.84 -6.58 16.61
CA LYS A 322 2.87 -7.50 17.13
C LYS A 322 2.23 -8.63 17.93
N LEU A 323 1.25 -8.29 18.77
CA LEU A 323 0.49 -9.27 19.53
C LEU A 323 -0.34 -10.18 18.59
N ALA A 324 -0.99 -9.60 17.58
CA ALA A 324 -1.73 -10.36 16.58
C ALA A 324 -0.84 -11.31 15.79
N LEU A 325 0.36 -10.86 15.40
CA LEU A 325 1.34 -11.70 14.70
C LEU A 325 1.79 -12.88 15.58
N ALA A 326 2.11 -12.63 16.86
CA ALA A 326 2.47 -13.68 17.81
C ALA A 326 1.34 -14.70 17.99
N ILE A 327 0.08 -14.23 18.10
CA ILE A 327 -1.11 -15.09 18.18
C ILE A 327 -1.24 -15.94 16.91
N SER A 328 -1.12 -15.34 15.72
CA SER A 328 -1.25 -16.06 14.45
C SER A 328 -0.12 -17.08 14.23
N GLN A 329 1.05 -16.87 14.84
CA GLN A 329 2.18 -17.79 14.78
C GLN A 329 2.05 -18.96 15.77
N SER A 330 1.39 -18.74 16.92
CA SER A 330 1.25 -19.78 17.95
C SER A 330 0.41 -20.98 17.51
N GLU A 331 -0.41 -20.84 16.47
CA GLU A 331 -1.17 -21.93 15.86
C GLU A 331 -0.29 -22.97 15.13
N LYS A 332 1.02 -22.71 14.95
CA LYS A 332 1.95 -23.67 14.33
C LYS A 332 2.12 -25.00 15.12
N LYS A 333 1.74 -25.05 16.37
CA LYS A 333 2.05 -26.17 17.28
C LYS A 333 0.93 -27.22 17.42
N LYS A 334 -0.14 -27.15 16.64
CA LYS A 334 -1.28 -28.08 16.81
C LYS A 334 -1.49 -29.07 15.66
N HIS A 335 -0.49 -29.24 14.77
CA HIS A 335 -0.54 -30.30 13.74
C HIS A 335 0.73 -31.12 13.73
#